data_280fc59bd143ab066b73211d4b80f077
#
_entry.id   280fc59bd143ab066b73211d4b80f077
#
_cell.length_a   1.000
_cell.length_b   1.000
_cell.length_c   1.000
_cell.angle_alpha   90.00
_cell.angle_beta   90.00
_cell.angle_gamma   90.00
#
_symmetry.space_group_name_H-M   'P 1'
#
loop_
_entity.id
_entity.type
_entity.pdbx_description
1 polymer ?
#
loop_
_entity_poly.entity_id
_entity_poly.type
_entity_poly.pdbx_seq_one_letter_code
_entity_poly.pdbx_strand_id
1 'polypeptide(L)'
;SPMFLMERQEFKDYLSKNKRPFMANFYKIVRTKMNLLMNKNGTPKGNKWSFDEENRKKLPNTIKVPVISKVKETKETITLKKFINSNFKDHPGNTDKFWFPTTRKDASKWLDEFLKERIKLFGDYEDAVTDKSNTVFHSALSPLINLGLITPEEIIEKLRKIENKVPMNSL
;
A
#
# COMPACT_ATOMS: atom_id res chain seq x y z
N SER A 1 -8.14 -13.18 -10.92
CA SER A 1 -8.17 -11.72 -11.17
C SER A 1 -6.84 -11.10 -10.78
N PRO A 2 -6.22 -10.26 -11.61
CA PRO A 2 -4.91 -9.65 -11.28
C PRO A 2 -4.96 -8.70 -10.08
N MET A 3 -6.17 -8.37 -9.61
CA MET A 3 -6.38 -7.47 -8.46
C MET A 3 -6.27 -8.17 -7.10
N PHE A 4 -6.12 -9.50 -7.07
CA PHE A 4 -6.03 -10.29 -5.84
C PHE A 4 -4.92 -11.32 -5.96
N LEU A 5 -4.19 -11.53 -4.86
CA LEU A 5 -3.13 -12.54 -4.77
C LEU A 5 -3.66 -13.97 -4.69
N MET A 6 -4.93 -14.14 -4.36
CA MET A 6 -5.60 -15.43 -4.24
C MET A 6 -6.84 -15.46 -5.11
N GLU A 7 -7.15 -16.63 -5.66
CA GLU A 7 -8.38 -16.83 -6.41
C GLU A 7 -9.61 -16.84 -5.49
N ARG A 8 -10.74 -16.39 -6.03
CA ARG A 8 -12.01 -16.34 -5.27
C ARG A 8 -12.40 -17.72 -4.72
N GLN A 9 -12.12 -18.78 -5.46
CA GLN A 9 -12.45 -20.14 -5.03
C GLN A 9 -11.63 -20.56 -3.81
N GLU A 10 -10.35 -20.21 -3.75
CA GLU A 10 -9.48 -20.50 -2.61
C GLU A 10 -9.96 -19.84 -1.32
N PHE A 11 -10.48 -18.61 -1.43
CA PHE A 11 -11.09 -17.96 -0.28
C PHE A 11 -12.41 -18.64 0.15
N LYS A 12 -13.23 -19.06 -0.80
CA LYS A 12 -14.44 -19.85 -0.49
C LYS A 12 -14.10 -21.18 0.18
N ASP A 13 -13.07 -21.86 -0.29
CA ASP A 13 -12.61 -23.13 0.29
C ASP A 13 -12.09 -22.93 1.72
N TYR A 14 -11.40 -21.80 1.99
CA TYR A 14 -11.03 -21.43 3.34
C TYR A 14 -12.24 -21.21 4.24
N LEU A 15 -13.25 -20.46 3.76
CA LEU A 15 -14.49 -20.19 4.52
C LEU A 15 -15.25 -21.48 4.82
N SER A 16 -15.37 -22.39 3.87
CA SER A 16 -16.12 -23.66 4.04
C SER A 16 -15.47 -24.59 5.07
N LYS A 17 -14.14 -24.53 5.23
CA LYS A 17 -13.37 -25.36 6.18
C LYS A 17 -13.28 -24.77 7.58
N ASN A 18 -13.69 -23.51 7.77
CA ASN A 18 -13.51 -22.80 9.03
C ASN A 18 -14.85 -22.29 9.57
N LYS A 19 -15.32 -22.88 10.67
CA LYS A 19 -16.54 -22.42 11.35
C LYS A 19 -16.50 -20.96 11.81
N ARG A 20 -15.30 -20.47 12.15
CA ARG A 20 -15.03 -19.07 12.52
C ARG A 20 -13.84 -18.58 11.73
N PRO A 21 -14.06 -18.04 10.53
CA PRO A 21 -12.97 -17.48 9.72
C PRO A 21 -12.29 -16.32 10.46
N PHE A 22 -10.99 -16.29 10.41
CA PHE A 22 -10.19 -15.26 11.04
C PHE A 22 -9.08 -14.79 10.10
N MET A 23 -8.94 -13.47 9.89
CA MET A 23 -8.03 -12.89 8.91
C MET A 23 -6.59 -13.36 9.10
N ALA A 24 -6.07 -13.44 10.33
CA ALA A 24 -4.72 -13.87 10.58
C ALA A 24 -4.44 -15.33 10.11
N ASN A 25 -5.44 -16.21 10.15
CA ASN A 25 -5.28 -17.59 9.65
C ASN A 25 -5.25 -17.61 8.12
N PHE A 26 -6.10 -16.84 7.47
CA PHE A 26 -6.07 -16.71 6.02
C PHE A 26 -4.76 -16.07 5.54
N TYR A 27 -4.29 -15.03 6.22
CA TYR A 27 -2.99 -14.40 5.95
C TYR A 27 -1.82 -15.42 6.00
N LYS A 28 -1.79 -16.31 7.00
CA LYS A 28 -0.77 -17.37 7.08
C LYS A 28 -0.84 -18.31 5.88
N ILE A 29 -2.04 -18.69 5.45
CA ILE A 29 -2.24 -19.55 4.26
C ILE A 29 -1.67 -18.85 3.02
N VAL A 30 -2.01 -17.58 2.80
CA VAL A 30 -1.53 -16.80 1.65
C VAL A 30 0.00 -16.68 1.68
N ARG A 31 0.58 -16.30 2.81
CA ARG A 31 2.03 -16.18 2.97
C ARG A 31 2.76 -17.51 2.67
N THR A 32 2.26 -18.60 3.22
CA THR A 32 2.85 -19.93 3.00
C THR A 32 2.75 -20.35 1.54
N LYS A 33 1.56 -20.21 0.93
CA LYS A 33 1.33 -20.58 -0.47
C LYS A 33 2.23 -19.79 -1.43
N MET A 34 2.35 -18.50 -1.22
CA MET A 34 3.15 -17.61 -2.07
C MET A 34 4.62 -17.55 -1.69
N ASN A 35 5.03 -18.29 -0.65
CA ASN A 35 6.39 -18.25 -0.10
C ASN A 35 6.86 -16.80 0.19
N LEU A 36 5.99 -16.01 0.86
CA LEU A 36 6.26 -14.62 1.22
C LEU A 36 6.85 -14.54 2.62
N LEU A 37 8.06 -13.98 2.74
CA LEU A 37 8.77 -13.83 4.02
C LEU A 37 8.84 -15.15 4.80
N MET A 38 9.17 -16.24 4.09
CA MET A 38 9.33 -17.57 4.65
C MET A 38 10.80 -18.01 4.62
N ASN A 39 11.20 -18.75 5.63
CA ASN A 39 12.48 -19.45 5.66
C ASN A 39 12.41 -20.76 4.85
N LYS A 40 13.55 -21.30 4.46
CA LYS A 40 13.64 -22.59 3.72
C LYS A 40 12.98 -23.76 4.44
N ASN A 41 12.94 -23.73 5.76
CA ASN A 41 12.31 -24.75 6.60
C ASN A 41 10.79 -24.57 6.81
N GLY A 42 10.16 -23.63 6.08
CA GLY A 42 8.71 -23.38 6.17
C GLY A 42 8.27 -22.52 7.35
N THR A 43 9.18 -22.00 8.16
CA THR A 43 8.85 -21.06 9.23
C THR A 43 8.82 -19.63 8.72
N PRO A 44 8.04 -18.70 9.35
CA PRO A 44 8.05 -17.29 8.97
C PRO A 44 9.40 -16.64 9.28
N LYS A 45 9.89 -15.75 8.43
CA LYS A 45 11.06 -14.92 8.70
C LYS A 45 10.81 -14.09 9.97
N GLY A 46 11.84 -13.90 10.80
CA GLY A 46 11.73 -13.22 12.08
C GLY A 46 10.98 -14.02 13.18
N ASN A 47 10.68 -15.32 12.92
CA ASN A 47 9.96 -16.22 13.84
C ASN A 47 8.57 -15.73 14.29
N LYS A 48 8.01 -14.73 13.62
CA LYS A 48 6.67 -14.20 13.87
C LYS A 48 5.87 -14.12 12.55
N TRP A 49 4.55 -14.32 12.67
CA TRP A 49 3.64 -14.15 11.54
C TRP A 49 3.22 -12.70 11.31
N SER A 50 3.25 -11.87 12.33
CA SER A 50 2.91 -10.44 12.25
C SER A 50 3.86 -9.63 13.11
N PHE A 51 4.16 -8.43 12.66
CA PHE A 51 4.95 -7.40 13.35
C PHE A 51 4.10 -6.14 13.63
N ASP A 52 2.79 -6.23 13.50
CA ASP A 52 1.84 -5.12 13.66
C ASP A 52 1.95 -4.41 15.02
N GLU A 53 2.37 -5.13 16.06
CA GLU A 53 2.64 -4.55 17.40
C GLU A 53 3.73 -3.47 17.36
N GLU A 54 4.62 -3.52 16.37
CA GLU A 54 5.74 -2.58 16.21
C GLU A 54 5.38 -1.34 15.38
N ASN A 55 4.17 -1.30 14.78
CA ASN A 55 3.78 -0.33 13.76
C ASN A 55 3.09 0.94 14.31
N ARG A 56 3.06 1.14 15.63
CA ARG A 56 2.31 2.24 16.29
C ARG A 56 3.20 3.21 17.04
N LYS A 57 4.37 3.52 16.48
CA LYS A 57 5.30 4.44 17.13
C LYS A 57 4.87 5.90 16.91
N LYS A 58 5.06 6.72 17.94
CA LYS A 58 4.88 8.17 17.82
C LYS A 58 5.99 8.74 16.95
N LEU A 59 5.64 9.57 15.96
CA LEU A 59 6.60 10.23 15.08
C LEU A 59 7.43 11.25 15.88
N PRO A 60 8.76 11.08 15.99
CA PRO A 60 9.63 12.07 16.64
C PRO A 60 9.76 13.34 15.79
N ASN A 61 9.86 14.49 16.44
CA ASN A 61 10.05 15.78 15.76
C ASN A 61 11.35 15.87 14.96
N THR A 62 12.33 15.03 15.26
CA THR A 62 13.64 14.96 14.58
C THR A 62 13.57 14.24 13.25
N ILE A 63 12.53 13.43 13.00
CA ILE A 63 12.37 12.71 11.73
C ILE A 63 11.74 13.62 10.69
N LYS A 64 12.48 13.82 9.59
CA LYS A 64 11.98 14.54 8.43
C LYS A 64 11.05 13.64 7.62
N VAL A 65 9.79 14.05 7.49
CA VAL A 65 8.82 13.36 6.62
C VAL A 65 9.15 13.66 5.16
N PRO A 66 9.26 12.64 4.28
CA PRO A 66 9.49 12.85 2.86
C PRO A 66 8.32 13.59 2.21
N VAL A 67 8.65 14.48 1.29
CA VAL A 67 7.65 15.17 0.45
C VAL A 67 7.33 14.28 -0.73
N ILE A 68 6.05 14.02 -0.94
CA ILE A 68 5.59 13.25 -2.10
C ILE A 68 5.75 14.09 -3.37
N SER A 69 6.32 13.47 -4.41
CA SER A 69 6.52 14.13 -5.70
C SER A 69 5.19 14.49 -6.34
N LYS A 70 5.10 15.69 -6.90
CA LYS A 70 3.92 16.12 -7.66
C LYS A 70 3.84 15.34 -8.97
N VAL A 71 2.66 14.79 -9.24
CA VAL A 71 2.36 14.16 -10.51
C VAL A 71 1.90 15.20 -11.51
N LYS A 72 2.40 15.11 -12.75
CA LYS A 72 1.95 16.00 -13.82
C LYS A 72 0.52 15.63 -14.24
N GLU A 73 -0.37 16.61 -14.25
CA GLU A 73 -1.74 16.41 -14.71
C GLU A 73 -1.79 16.06 -16.19
N THR A 74 -2.61 15.08 -16.56
CA THR A 74 -2.91 14.76 -17.96
C THR A 74 -3.97 15.72 -18.52
N LYS A 75 -4.15 15.74 -19.83
CA LYS A 75 -5.21 16.52 -20.48
C LYS A 75 -6.59 16.11 -19.97
N GLU A 76 -6.80 14.81 -19.78
CA GLU A 76 -8.04 14.21 -19.26
C GLU A 76 -8.29 14.68 -17.83
N THR A 77 -7.28 14.67 -16.96
CA THR A 77 -7.39 15.17 -15.59
C THR A 77 -7.81 16.64 -15.56
N ILE A 78 -7.19 17.48 -16.39
CA ILE A 78 -7.52 18.91 -16.48
C ILE A 78 -8.97 19.08 -16.94
N THR A 79 -9.41 18.32 -17.95
CA THR A 79 -10.78 18.38 -18.46
C THR A 79 -11.79 17.95 -17.40
N LEU A 80 -11.52 16.84 -16.71
CA LEU A 80 -12.40 16.35 -15.64
C LEU A 80 -12.48 17.30 -14.44
N LYS A 81 -11.38 17.95 -14.07
CA LYS A 81 -11.40 18.98 -13.00
C LYS A 81 -12.35 20.12 -13.37
N LYS A 82 -12.30 20.62 -14.60
CA LYS A 82 -13.23 21.65 -15.08
C LYS A 82 -14.68 21.18 -15.01
N PHE A 83 -14.94 19.95 -15.49
CA PHE A 83 -16.29 19.37 -15.43
C PHE A 83 -16.81 19.23 -14.00
N ILE A 84 -16.01 18.73 -13.08
CA ILE A 84 -16.38 18.54 -11.66
C ILE A 84 -16.67 19.92 -11.02
N ASN A 85 -15.78 20.88 -11.22
CA ASN A 85 -15.95 22.21 -10.63
C ASN A 85 -17.19 22.94 -11.15
N SER A 86 -17.63 22.65 -12.40
CA SER A 86 -18.84 23.26 -12.97
C SER A 86 -20.11 22.56 -12.53
N ASN A 87 -20.13 21.22 -12.44
CA ASN A 87 -21.34 20.45 -12.24
C ASN A 87 -21.58 20.06 -10.78
N PHE A 88 -20.54 20.08 -9.94
CA PHE A 88 -20.57 19.66 -8.54
C PHE A 88 -20.08 20.75 -7.59
N LYS A 89 -20.28 22.01 -7.93
CA LYS A 89 -19.81 23.18 -7.16
C LYS A 89 -20.37 23.24 -5.73
N ASP A 90 -21.56 22.67 -5.52
CA ASP A 90 -22.25 22.67 -4.21
C ASP A 90 -21.88 21.44 -3.36
N HIS A 91 -21.01 20.55 -3.85
CA HIS A 91 -20.50 19.41 -3.09
C HIS A 91 -19.27 19.80 -2.26
N PRO A 92 -19.05 19.16 -1.09
CA PRO A 92 -17.88 19.44 -0.26
C PRO A 92 -16.59 19.04 -0.96
N GLY A 93 -15.53 19.84 -0.76
CA GLY A 93 -14.21 19.59 -1.35
C GLY A 93 -13.95 20.41 -2.60
N ASN A 94 -12.77 20.22 -3.19
CA ASN A 94 -12.38 20.84 -4.46
C ASN A 94 -11.36 19.96 -5.19
N THR A 95 -11.13 20.23 -6.48
CA THR A 95 -10.22 19.47 -7.31
C THR A 95 -8.79 20.02 -7.35
N ASP A 96 -8.53 21.18 -6.73
CA ASP A 96 -7.24 21.89 -6.87
C ASP A 96 -6.07 21.14 -6.29
N LYS A 97 -6.32 20.39 -5.21
CA LYS A 97 -5.32 19.58 -4.50
C LYS A 97 -5.32 18.11 -4.93
N PHE A 98 -5.90 17.78 -6.07
CA PHE A 98 -5.80 16.40 -6.59
C PHE A 98 -4.34 16.09 -6.94
N TRP A 99 -3.81 14.98 -6.43
CA TRP A 99 -2.39 14.68 -6.44
C TRP A 99 -2.04 13.23 -6.82
N PHE A 100 -3.04 12.37 -7.02
CA PHE A 100 -2.82 10.98 -7.38
C PHE A 100 -2.44 10.79 -8.86
N PRO A 101 -1.57 9.80 -9.16
CA PRO A 101 -1.33 9.37 -10.52
C PRO A 101 -2.61 8.85 -11.20
N THR A 102 -2.77 9.15 -12.48
CA THR A 102 -3.89 8.68 -13.31
C THR A 102 -3.44 7.81 -14.48
N THR A 103 -2.13 7.52 -14.57
CA THR A 103 -1.55 6.63 -15.59
C THR A 103 -0.76 5.49 -14.94
N ARG A 104 -0.70 4.33 -15.62
CA ARG A 104 0.14 3.20 -15.16
C ARG A 104 1.61 3.61 -14.98
N LYS A 105 2.13 4.39 -15.91
CA LYS A 105 3.53 4.87 -15.87
C LYS A 105 3.80 5.66 -14.58
N ASP A 106 2.92 6.58 -14.25
CA ASP A 106 3.11 7.42 -13.06
C ASP A 106 2.78 6.65 -11.77
N ALA A 107 1.83 5.71 -11.80
CA ALA A 107 1.57 4.81 -10.70
C ALA A 107 2.78 3.90 -10.39
N SER A 108 3.46 3.39 -11.41
CA SER A 108 4.71 2.62 -11.21
C SER A 108 5.82 3.47 -10.61
N LYS A 109 6.00 4.72 -11.07
CA LYS A 109 6.97 5.66 -10.46
C LYS A 109 6.63 5.98 -9.01
N TRP A 110 5.35 6.14 -8.70
CA TRP A 110 4.86 6.36 -7.34
C TRP A 110 5.22 5.21 -6.40
N LEU A 111 5.04 3.97 -6.86
CA LEU A 111 5.48 2.79 -6.13
C LEU A 111 7.00 2.78 -5.93
N ASP A 112 7.79 3.11 -6.96
CA ASP A 112 9.25 3.18 -6.86
C ASP A 112 9.71 4.24 -5.86
N GLU A 113 9.05 5.41 -5.85
CA GLU A 113 9.32 6.47 -4.89
C GLU A 113 8.97 6.04 -3.45
N PHE A 114 7.83 5.37 -3.25
CA PHE A 114 7.49 4.81 -1.95
C PHE A 114 8.56 3.84 -1.44
N LEU A 115 8.96 2.89 -2.28
CA LEU A 115 9.97 1.88 -1.93
C LEU A 115 11.36 2.48 -1.68
N LYS A 116 11.68 3.61 -2.29
CA LYS A 116 12.96 4.30 -2.10
C LYS A 116 12.97 5.18 -0.85
N GLU A 117 11.93 5.99 -0.67
CA GLU A 117 11.93 7.12 0.27
C GLU A 117 11.22 6.82 1.60
N ARG A 118 10.20 5.94 1.60
CA ARG A 118 9.31 5.77 2.76
C ARG A 118 9.30 4.38 3.36
N ILE A 119 9.55 3.33 2.59
CA ILE A 119 9.37 1.94 3.03
C ILE A 119 10.14 1.60 4.31
N LYS A 120 11.32 2.17 4.53
CA LYS A 120 12.16 1.85 5.70
C LYS A 120 11.54 2.28 7.02
N LEU A 121 10.72 3.31 7.01
CA LEU A 121 10.04 3.85 8.19
C LEU A 121 8.52 3.67 8.10
N PHE A 122 8.06 2.96 7.07
CA PHE A 122 6.63 2.67 6.86
C PHE A 122 6.05 1.93 8.07
N GLY A 123 6.62 0.79 8.46
CA GLY A 123 6.11 0.00 9.58
C GLY A 123 6.06 0.78 10.88
N ASP A 124 7.09 1.55 11.20
CA ASP A 124 7.14 2.32 12.43
C ASP A 124 6.09 3.44 12.50
N TYR A 125 5.81 4.10 11.36
CA TYR A 125 5.08 5.37 11.32
C TYR A 125 3.93 5.44 10.31
N GLU A 126 3.43 4.31 9.78
CA GLU A 126 2.31 4.33 8.85
C GLU A 126 1.05 4.93 9.47
N ASP A 127 0.78 4.62 10.74
CA ASP A 127 -0.37 5.11 11.52
C ASP A 127 -0.08 6.44 12.24
N ALA A 128 1.11 7.01 12.09
CA ALA A 128 1.46 8.25 12.76
C ALA A 128 0.70 9.44 12.17
N VAL A 129 0.30 10.37 13.02
CA VAL A 129 -0.43 11.58 12.65
C VAL A 129 0.43 12.81 12.95
N THR A 130 0.43 13.77 12.04
CA THR A 130 1.08 15.08 12.20
C THR A 130 0.31 16.16 11.41
N ASP A 131 0.39 17.39 11.84
CA ASP A 131 -0.12 18.56 11.13
C ASP A 131 0.73 18.95 9.89
N LYS A 132 1.93 18.37 9.77
CA LYS A 132 2.89 18.71 8.72
C LYS A 132 2.70 17.90 7.44
N SER A 133 1.98 16.78 7.48
CA SER A 133 1.82 15.88 6.34
C SER A 133 0.56 15.03 6.45
N ASN A 134 -0.16 14.88 5.35
CA ASN A 134 -1.33 14.00 5.25
C ASN A 134 -0.97 12.54 4.93
N THR A 135 0.28 12.25 4.63
CA THR A 135 0.73 10.92 4.20
C THR A 135 1.81 10.33 5.08
N VAL A 136 2.56 11.15 5.79
CA VAL A 136 3.68 10.73 6.64
C VAL A 136 4.57 9.71 5.88
N PHE A 137 4.62 8.46 6.33
CA PHE A 137 5.34 7.36 5.64
C PHE A 137 4.40 6.40 4.93
N HIS A 138 3.09 6.67 4.89
CA HIS A 138 2.10 5.81 4.24
C HIS A 138 2.39 5.63 2.73
N SER A 139 2.07 4.45 2.21
CA SER A 139 2.30 4.13 0.78
C SER A 139 1.40 4.91 -0.17
N ALA A 140 0.16 5.20 0.26
CA ALA A 140 -0.89 5.80 -0.54
C ALA A 140 -1.15 5.06 -1.88
N LEU A 141 -1.00 3.72 -1.87
CA LEU A 141 -1.17 2.88 -3.06
C LEU A 141 -2.61 2.43 -3.28
N SER A 142 -3.47 2.49 -2.26
CA SER A 142 -4.85 1.96 -2.34
C SER A 142 -5.67 2.47 -3.54
N PRO A 143 -5.70 3.78 -3.86
CA PRO A 143 -6.40 4.26 -5.05
C PRO A 143 -5.86 3.67 -6.35
N LEU A 144 -4.54 3.49 -6.44
CA LEU A 144 -3.88 2.98 -7.64
C LEU A 144 -4.17 1.49 -7.85
N ILE A 145 -4.24 0.73 -6.76
CA ILE A 145 -4.64 -0.69 -6.78
C ILE A 145 -6.12 -0.78 -7.16
N ASN A 146 -7.00 -0.02 -6.50
CA ASN A 146 -8.44 -0.05 -6.76
C ASN A 146 -8.81 0.30 -8.20
N LEU A 147 -8.03 1.18 -8.84
CA LEU A 147 -8.21 1.54 -10.24
C LEU A 147 -7.49 0.58 -11.22
N GLY A 148 -6.76 -0.42 -10.73
CA GLY A 148 -6.00 -1.35 -11.56
C GLY A 148 -4.79 -0.72 -12.27
N LEU A 149 -4.31 0.42 -11.77
CA LEU A 149 -3.10 1.07 -12.30
C LEU A 149 -1.82 0.35 -11.88
N ILE A 150 -1.85 -0.34 -10.76
CA ILE A 150 -0.84 -1.31 -10.29
C ILE A 150 -1.55 -2.52 -9.70
N THR A 151 -0.90 -3.67 -9.69
CA THR A 151 -1.43 -4.89 -9.10
C THR A 151 -0.72 -5.23 -7.79
N PRO A 152 -1.36 -5.98 -6.88
CA PRO A 152 -0.71 -6.49 -5.68
C PRO A 152 0.54 -7.34 -5.99
N GLU A 153 0.52 -8.10 -7.09
CA GLU A 153 1.65 -8.91 -7.53
C GLU A 153 2.86 -8.06 -7.91
N GLU A 154 2.66 -6.97 -8.68
CA GLU A 154 3.73 -6.02 -9.04
C GLU A 154 4.37 -5.39 -7.80
N ILE A 155 3.58 -5.10 -6.75
CA ILE A 155 4.09 -4.57 -5.49
C ILE A 155 4.97 -5.62 -4.80
N ILE A 156 4.49 -6.86 -4.69
CA ILE A 156 5.23 -7.96 -4.06
C ILE A 156 6.53 -8.25 -4.80
N GLU A 157 6.50 -8.29 -6.12
CA GLU A 157 7.71 -8.52 -6.93
C GLU A 157 8.79 -7.45 -6.68
N LYS A 158 8.39 -6.18 -6.55
CA LYS A 158 9.33 -5.10 -6.22
C LYS A 158 9.82 -5.20 -4.78
N LEU A 159 8.96 -5.53 -3.82
CA LEU A 159 9.34 -5.75 -2.42
C LEU A 159 10.33 -6.90 -2.26
N ARG A 160 10.13 -8.03 -2.95
CA ARG A 160 11.07 -9.18 -2.92
C ARG A 160 12.50 -8.79 -3.30
N LYS A 161 12.68 -7.81 -4.19
CA LYS A 161 14.02 -7.34 -4.60
C LYS A 161 14.75 -6.56 -3.51
N ILE A 162 14.04 -6.04 -2.54
CA ILE A 162 14.58 -5.19 -1.47
C ILE A 162 14.33 -5.74 -0.07
N GLU A 163 13.67 -6.87 0.10
CA GLU A 163 13.23 -7.41 1.39
C GLU A 163 14.36 -7.50 2.44
N ASN A 164 15.60 -7.81 2.02
CA ASN A 164 16.75 -7.89 2.91
C ASN A 164 17.30 -6.51 3.37
N LYS A 165 16.75 -5.41 2.83
CA LYS A 165 17.18 -4.02 3.11
C LYS A 165 16.11 -3.21 3.83
N VAL A 166 14.98 -3.85 4.16
CA VAL A 166 13.79 -3.24 4.74
C VAL A 166 13.49 -3.90 6.08
N PRO A 167 13.12 -3.15 7.12
CA PRO A 167 12.68 -3.73 8.38
C PRO A 167 11.47 -4.64 8.22
N MET A 168 11.40 -5.71 9.03
CA MET A 168 10.32 -6.71 8.92
C MET A 168 8.94 -6.14 9.17
N ASN A 169 8.82 -5.15 10.05
CA ASN A 169 7.55 -4.48 10.33
C ASN A 169 7.08 -3.55 9.19
N SER A 170 7.93 -3.31 8.20
CA SER A 170 7.58 -2.55 6.98
C SER A 170 7.26 -3.46 5.78
N LEU A 171 7.43 -4.79 5.91
CA LEU A 171 7.18 -5.79 4.88
C LEU A 171 5.90 -6.55 5.15
#